data_1f3f78d060d61fbadbada954d7cc1c9b
#
_entry.id   1f3f78d060d61fbadbada954d7cc1c9b
#
_cell.length_a   1.000
_cell.length_b   1.000
_cell.length_c   1.000
_cell.angle_alpha   90.00
_cell.angle_beta   90.00
_cell.angle_gamma   90.00
#
_symmetry.space_group_name_H-M   'P 1'
#
loop_
_entity.id
_entity.type
_entity.pdbx_description
1 polymer ?
#
loop_
_entity_poly.entity_id
_entity_poly.type
_entity_poly.pdbx_seq_one_letter_code
_entity_poly.pdbx_strand_id
1 'polypeptide(L)'
;MGENYAILRFEKMKRGSGIHGIEAHHERLKKSYTSNPTIDMDRIKDDYHLIEPTAHYRQEIEGRISELNTRIRKDSVVCIDTIITSGPEFFEGKPPEKIREFFAAGCDFMAQKVGRSNIISAVVHMDEKTPHLHMVFVPITSDGRLSAKDIIGGKKDCVAWQNEFFDCMSARFPELSRGRSVEETGHKHIEMSELRKSNKMNGIVNELEKSIDSTHPLNVPAQKKKLRKLTQELYPLGRDIEITVANIQEQAREAEERAAAAMQNLSREAEMQFAIEAKLKSVREQAEVEKREIKEKASYEKEHLEAMNCRLKICT
;
A
#
# COMPACT_ATOMS: atom_id res chain seq x y z
N MET A 1 -7.20 24.21 -6.71
CA MET A 1 -6.98 24.11 -5.26
C MET A 1 -6.42 22.73 -4.99
N GLY A 2 -5.24 22.63 -4.37
CA GLY A 2 -4.69 21.36 -3.94
C GLY A 2 -5.60 20.72 -2.88
N GLU A 3 -5.83 19.43 -2.97
CA GLU A 3 -6.65 18.73 -1.99
C GLU A 3 -5.79 18.39 -0.76
N ASN A 4 -6.25 18.76 0.43
CA ASN A 4 -5.55 18.54 1.70
C ASN A 4 -5.75 17.10 2.19
N TYR A 5 -5.03 16.14 1.62
CA TYR A 5 -5.18 14.73 2.01
C TYR A 5 -4.52 14.42 3.35
N ALA A 6 -5.21 13.63 4.19
CA ALA A 6 -4.54 12.94 5.29
C ALA A 6 -3.72 11.78 4.71
N ILE A 7 -2.41 11.79 4.90
CA ILE A 7 -1.49 10.81 4.27
C ILE A 7 -0.80 10.00 5.36
N LEU A 8 -0.99 8.67 5.31
CA LEU A 8 -0.29 7.69 6.14
C LEU A 8 0.32 6.62 5.21
N ARG A 9 1.63 6.39 5.26
CA ARG A 9 2.33 5.39 4.44
C ARG A 9 3.24 4.54 5.28
N PHE A 10 3.41 3.27 4.87
CA PHE A 10 4.26 2.29 5.54
C PHE A 10 5.28 1.71 4.57
N GLU A 11 6.53 1.60 5.03
CA GLU A 11 7.59 0.86 4.37
C GLU A 11 8.11 -0.24 5.30
N LYS A 12 8.11 -1.49 4.81
CA LYS A 12 8.53 -2.69 5.57
C LYS A 12 10.03 -2.89 5.44
N MET A 13 10.77 -2.79 6.54
CA MET A 13 12.22 -2.93 6.57
C MET A 13 12.65 -4.31 7.07
N LYS A 14 13.42 -5.03 6.25
CA LYS A 14 13.95 -6.34 6.63
C LYS A 14 15.23 -6.20 7.46
N ARG A 15 15.54 -7.24 8.26
CA ARG A 15 16.80 -7.31 9.01
C ARG A 15 17.99 -7.19 8.06
N GLY A 16 18.86 -6.22 8.30
CA GLY A 16 20.05 -5.98 7.48
C GLY A 16 19.87 -5.06 6.27
N SER A 17 18.64 -4.61 5.95
CA SER A 17 18.38 -3.69 4.85
C SER A 17 18.16 -2.27 5.36
N GLY A 18 18.89 -1.29 4.78
CA GLY A 18 18.52 0.14 4.80
C GLY A 18 18.33 0.86 6.16
N ILE A 19 18.30 0.17 7.32
CA ILE A 19 18.00 0.78 8.64
C ILE A 19 18.92 1.96 8.96
N HIS A 20 20.22 1.81 8.73
CA HIS A 20 21.16 2.91 8.91
C HIS A 20 20.89 4.08 7.93
N GLY A 21 20.40 3.77 6.73
CA GLY A 21 20.05 4.78 5.73
C GLY A 21 18.86 5.64 6.14
N ILE A 22 17.80 5.00 6.68
CA ILE A 22 16.64 5.72 7.20
C ILE A 22 17.00 6.52 8.46
N GLU A 23 17.76 5.93 9.40
CA GLU A 23 18.27 6.65 10.57
C GLU A 23 19.05 7.89 10.17
N ALA A 24 20.00 7.75 9.23
CA ALA A 24 20.81 8.86 8.75
C ALA A 24 19.99 9.95 8.05
N HIS A 25 18.83 9.62 7.47
CA HIS A 25 17.89 10.57 6.91
C HIS A 25 17.03 11.21 8.01
N HIS A 26 16.45 10.43 8.90
CA HIS A 26 15.56 10.90 9.95
C HIS A 26 16.28 11.80 10.94
N GLU A 27 17.45 11.39 11.38
CA GLU A 27 18.25 12.10 12.39
C GLU A 27 19.23 13.14 11.78
N ARG A 28 19.10 13.42 10.47
CA ARG A 28 19.94 14.38 9.74
C ARG A 28 21.46 14.19 9.98
N LEU A 29 21.93 12.92 10.00
CA LEU A 29 23.33 12.60 10.34
C LEU A 29 24.34 12.92 9.23
N LYS A 30 23.88 13.26 8.01
CA LYS A 30 24.77 13.55 6.87
C LYS A 30 25.09 15.04 6.78
N LYS A 31 26.31 15.36 6.37
CA LYS A 31 26.75 16.73 6.11
C LYS A 31 26.15 17.35 4.85
N SER A 32 25.64 16.53 3.93
CA SER A 32 24.98 16.98 2.71
C SER A 32 24.05 15.88 2.18
N TYR A 33 22.97 16.29 1.52
CA TYR A 33 21.92 15.42 0.98
C TYR A 33 21.79 15.59 -0.54
N THR A 34 22.85 15.24 -1.28
CA THR A 34 22.87 15.37 -2.76
C THR A 34 21.77 14.58 -3.45
N SER A 35 21.29 13.48 -2.84
CA SER A 35 20.17 12.68 -3.34
C SER A 35 18.78 13.29 -3.04
N ASN A 36 18.72 14.27 -2.12
CA ASN A 36 17.51 15.01 -1.78
C ASN A 36 17.82 16.51 -1.65
N PRO A 37 17.93 17.23 -2.76
CA PRO A 37 18.32 18.65 -2.77
C PRO A 37 17.22 19.59 -2.21
N THR A 38 16.06 19.04 -1.81
CA THR A 38 14.97 19.80 -1.20
C THR A 38 15.16 20.04 0.29
N ILE A 39 16.16 19.41 0.91
CA ILE A 39 16.50 19.62 2.32
C ILE A 39 17.22 20.97 2.46
N ASP A 40 16.66 21.85 3.26
CA ASP A 40 17.25 23.14 3.64
C ASP A 40 18.08 22.96 4.91
N MET A 41 19.40 22.94 4.73
CA MET A 41 20.36 22.73 5.82
C MET A 41 20.28 23.78 6.94
N ASP A 42 19.84 25.00 6.63
CA ASP A 42 19.68 26.09 7.60
C ASP A 42 18.43 25.92 8.46
N ARG A 43 17.46 25.11 7.99
CA ARG A 43 16.19 24.83 8.67
C ARG A 43 16.17 23.51 9.42
N ILE A 44 17.21 22.69 9.37
CA ILE A 44 17.30 21.44 10.18
C ILE A 44 17.06 21.71 11.68
N LYS A 45 17.42 22.87 12.19
CA LYS A 45 17.15 23.30 13.57
C LYS A 45 15.65 23.41 13.92
N ASP A 46 14.78 23.48 12.91
CA ASP A 46 13.34 23.57 13.07
C ASP A 46 12.70 22.17 13.20
N ASP A 47 13.47 21.11 12.89
CA ASP A 47 13.05 19.72 13.07
C ASP A 47 12.94 19.40 14.56
N TYR A 48 12.03 18.50 14.90
CA TYR A 48 11.81 18.16 16.31
C TYR A 48 11.29 16.74 16.48
N HIS A 49 11.60 16.14 17.61
CA HIS A 49 11.09 14.84 17.99
C HIS A 49 9.79 14.95 18.78
N LEU A 50 8.88 13.99 18.52
CA LEU A 50 7.76 13.62 19.39
C LEU A 50 8.11 12.42 20.26
N ILE A 51 8.99 11.55 19.75
CA ILE A 51 9.61 10.42 20.46
C ILE A 51 11.07 10.38 20.03
N GLU A 52 11.97 10.67 20.96
CA GLU A 52 13.42 10.61 20.72
C GLU A 52 13.91 9.17 20.84
N PRO A 53 14.80 8.71 19.93
CA PRO A 53 15.49 7.43 20.10
C PRO A 53 16.50 7.53 21.26
N THR A 54 16.65 6.47 22.04
CA THR A 54 17.60 6.41 23.15
C THR A 54 18.99 5.91 22.73
N ALA A 55 19.07 5.28 21.56
CA ALA A 55 20.27 4.75 20.95
C ALA A 55 20.12 4.71 19.41
N HIS A 56 21.10 4.16 18.70
CA HIS A 56 20.95 3.90 17.27
C HIS A 56 19.77 2.99 16.97
N TYR A 57 19.02 3.28 15.90
CA TYR A 57 17.79 2.54 15.52
C TYR A 57 18.00 1.03 15.51
N ARG A 58 19.11 0.56 14.93
CA ARG A 58 19.43 -0.86 14.91
C ARG A 58 19.54 -1.44 16.31
N GLN A 59 20.17 -0.74 17.23
CA GLN A 59 20.37 -1.18 18.61
C GLN A 59 19.03 -1.29 19.35
N GLU A 60 18.16 -0.30 19.22
CA GLU A 60 16.84 -0.31 19.84
C GLU A 60 15.93 -1.40 19.25
N ILE A 61 15.92 -1.52 17.91
CA ILE A 61 15.15 -2.57 17.22
C ILE A 61 15.58 -3.96 17.69
N GLU A 62 16.90 -4.23 17.73
CA GLU A 62 17.41 -5.53 18.20
C GLU A 62 17.14 -5.73 19.70
N GLY A 63 17.21 -4.67 20.52
CA GLY A 63 16.82 -4.69 21.92
C GLY A 63 15.37 -5.14 22.10
N ARG A 64 14.44 -4.48 21.41
CA ARG A 64 13.01 -4.84 21.44
C ARG A 64 12.74 -6.26 20.94
N ILE A 65 13.44 -6.69 19.90
CA ILE A 65 13.32 -8.06 19.36
C ILE A 65 13.87 -9.10 20.36
N SER A 66 14.94 -8.79 21.07
CA SER A 66 15.56 -9.72 22.04
C SER A 66 14.67 -10.02 23.25
N GLU A 67 13.70 -9.15 23.55
CA GLU A 67 12.69 -9.38 24.57
C GLU A 67 11.65 -10.45 24.16
N LEU A 68 11.60 -10.79 22.87
CA LEU A 68 10.66 -11.77 22.35
C LEU A 68 11.24 -13.18 22.44
N ASN A 69 10.49 -14.11 23.05
CA ASN A 69 10.88 -15.53 23.13
C ASN A 69 10.66 -16.31 21.84
N THR A 70 10.94 -15.69 20.69
CA THR A 70 10.71 -16.28 19.37
C THR A 70 11.96 -16.21 18.49
N ARG A 71 12.18 -17.27 17.69
CA ARG A 71 13.26 -17.27 16.71
C ARG A 71 12.91 -16.38 15.53
N ILE A 72 13.66 -15.30 15.34
CA ILE A 72 13.50 -14.36 14.23
C ILE A 72 14.30 -14.86 13.02
N ARG A 73 13.65 -14.97 11.86
CA ARG A 73 14.30 -15.34 10.60
C ARG A 73 15.16 -14.18 10.07
N LYS A 74 16.18 -14.51 9.29
CA LYS A 74 17.09 -13.53 8.70
C LYS A 74 16.37 -12.53 7.75
N ASP A 75 15.32 -12.97 7.09
CA ASP A 75 14.50 -12.20 6.14
C ASP A 75 13.26 -11.56 6.75
N SER A 76 13.09 -11.65 8.08
CA SER A 76 11.96 -11.04 8.77
C SER A 76 11.96 -9.52 8.63
N VAL A 77 10.75 -8.96 8.53
CA VAL A 77 10.53 -7.52 8.69
C VAL A 77 10.71 -7.19 10.16
N VAL A 78 11.69 -6.36 10.49
CA VAL A 78 12.07 -6.03 11.88
C VAL A 78 11.59 -4.66 12.32
N CYS A 79 11.36 -3.75 11.38
CA CYS A 79 10.72 -2.47 11.67
C CYS A 79 9.89 -1.98 10.47
N ILE A 80 9.05 -1.02 10.76
CA ILE A 80 8.23 -0.31 9.78
C ILE A 80 8.64 1.15 9.83
N ASP A 81 9.02 1.71 8.68
CA ASP A 81 9.12 3.14 8.49
C ASP A 81 7.77 3.70 8.07
N THR A 82 7.35 4.78 8.70
CA THR A 82 6.02 5.36 8.54
C THR A 82 6.15 6.85 8.24
N ILE A 83 5.42 7.32 7.24
CA ILE A 83 5.33 8.75 6.92
C ILE A 83 3.90 9.21 7.19
N ILE A 84 3.78 10.31 7.94
CA ILE A 84 2.52 11.05 8.17
C ILE A 84 2.71 12.47 7.65
N THR A 85 1.81 12.92 6.78
CA THR A 85 1.82 14.27 6.23
C THR A 85 0.46 14.65 5.65
N SER A 86 0.39 15.82 5.02
CA SER A 86 -0.72 16.31 4.19
C SER A 86 -0.17 17.01 2.94
N GLY A 87 -1.06 17.53 2.09
CA GLY A 87 -0.65 18.43 1.01
C GLY A 87 0.05 19.68 1.54
N PRO A 88 0.97 20.29 0.78
CA PRO A 88 1.68 21.50 1.23
C PRO A 88 0.72 22.64 1.57
N GLU A 89 -0.39 22.75 0.87
CA GLU A 89 -1.42 23.78 1.06
C GLU A 89 -2.09 23.66 2.45
N PHE A 90 -2.12 22.47 3.03
CA PHE A 90 -2.66 22.27 4.38
C PHE A 90 -1.80 22.99 5.45
N PHE A 91 -0.50 23.02 5.27
CA PHE A 91 0.44 23.63 6.22
C PHE A 91 0.68 25.10 5.96
N GLU A 92 0.37 25.59 4.75
CA GLU A 92 0.60 26.98 4.36
C GLU A 92 -0.21 27.95 5.23
N GLY A 93 0.49 28.93 5.81
CA GLY A 93 -0.11 29.94 6.69
C GLY A 93 -0.54 29.45 8.07
N LYS A 94 -0.36 28.16 8.41
CA LYS A 94 -0.65 27.67 9.76
C LYS A 94 0.45 28.05 10.75
N PRO A 95 0.08 28.44 11.98
CA PRO A 95 1.07 28.68 13.03
C PRO A 95 1.75 27.37 13.44
N PRO A 96 3.03 27.44 13.90
CA PRO A 96 3.82 26.25 14.26
C PRO A 96 3.14 25.32 15.27
N GLU A 97 2.35 25.89 16.20
CA GLU A 97 1.61 25.11 17.20
C GLU A 97 0.56 24.22 16.57
N LYS A 98 -0.12 24.70 15.50
CA LYS A 98 -1.12 23.90 14.79
C LYS A 98 -0.49 22.80 13.95
N ILE A 99 0.70 23.04 13.40
CA ILE A 99 1.48 22.01 12.69
C ILE A 99 1.93 20.95 13.69
N ARG A 100 2.41 21.36 14.87
CA ARG A 100 2.82 20.44 15.95
C ARG A 100 1.62 19.61 16.45
N GLU A 101 0.45 20.24 16.60
CA GLU A 101 -0.80 19.55 16.99
C GLU A 101 -1.20 18.47 15.98
N PHE A 102 -1.05 18.73 14.68
CA PHE A 102 -1.31 17.75 13.62
C PHE A 102 -0.41 16.52 13.74
N PHE A 103 0.90 16.73 13.89
CA PHE A 103 1.83 15.60 13.99
C PHE A 103 1.72 14.86 15.32
N ALA A 104 1.43 15.56 16.41
CA ALA A 104 1.16 14.94 17.70
C ALA A 104 -0.08 14.03 17.63
N ALA A 105 -1.17 14.50 17.01
CA ALA A 105 -2.37 13.69 16.80
C ALA A 105 -2.08 12.43 15.95
N GLY A 106 -1.30 12.56 14.88
CA GLY A 106 -0.89 11.43 14.06
C GLY A 106 0.01 10.44 14.81
N CYS A 107 0.92 10.95 15.65
CA CYS A 107 1.76 10.12 16.51
C CYS A 107 0.94 9.37 17.57
N ASP A 108 -0.03 10.02 18.18
CA ASP A 108 -0.94 9.41 19.18
C ASP A 108 -1.80 8.32 18.55
N PHE A 109 -2.33 8.57 17.34
CA PHE A 109 -3.06 7.54 16.58
C PHE A 109 -2.20 6.28 16.38
N MET A 110 -0.95 6.46 15.92
CA MET A 110 -0.03 5.34 15.74
C MET A 110 0.30 4.65 17.06
N ALA A 111 0.58 5.41 18.11
CA ALA A 111 0.91 4.85 19.42
C ALA A 111 -0.22 4.00 20.01
N GLN A 112 -1.48 4.38 19.79
CA GLN A 112 -2.65 3.58 20.19
C GLN A 112 -2.75 2.27 19.39
N LYS A 113 -2.41 2.27 18.12
CA LYS A 113 -2.54 1.11 17.23
C LYS A 113 -1.39 0.12 17.36
N VAL A 114 -0.15 0.58 17.49
CA VAL A 114 1.04 -0.27 17.46
C VAL A 114 1.68 -0.45 18.84
N GLY A 115 1.22 0.30 19.84
CA GLY A 115 1.83 0.35 21.17
C GLY A 115 3.01 1.32 21.24
N ARG A 116 2.95 2.31 22.14
CA ARG A 116 4.00 3.34 22.26
C ARG A 116 5.39 2.78 22.52
N SER A 117 5.49 1.71 23.31
CA SER A 117 6.77 1.03 23.61
C SER A 117 7.43 0.36 22.41
N ASN A 118 6.69 0.17 21.31
CA ASN A 118 7.21 -0.39 20.06
C ASN A 118 7.74 0.70 19.10
N ILE A 119 7.48 1.98 19.39
CA ILE A 119 7.95 3.11 18.57
C ILE A 119 9.37 3.47 19.03
N ILE A 120 10.31 3.42 18.07
CA ILE A 120 11.74 3.72 18.28
C ILE A 120 11.98 5.23 18.18
N SER A 121 11.46 5.86 17.14
CA SER A 121 11.59 7.29 16.89
C SER A 121 10.35 7.83 16.19
N ALA A 122 10.06 9.11 16.47
CA ALA A 122 9.05 9.88 15.75
C ALA A 122 9.56 11.32 15.63
N VAL A 123 10.11 11.69 14.48
CA VAL A 123 10.73 12.98 14.18
C VAL A 123 9.96 13.72 13.09
N VAL A 124 9.72 15.00 13.29
CA VAL A 124 9.05 15.88 12.34
C VAL A 124 10.11 16.72 11.61
N HIS A 125 10.14 16.59 10.29
CA HIS A 125 10.97 17.38 9.41
C HIS A 125 10.21 18.64 8.97
N MET A 126 10.80 19.79 9.30
CA MET A 126 10.33 21.12 8.91
C MET A 126 11.25 21.76 7.86
N ASP A 127 12.36 21.12 7.56
CA ASP A 127 13.44 21.56 6.68
C ASP A 127 13.24 21.20 5.20
N GLU A 128 12.15 20.50 4.86
CA GLU A 128 11.78 20.16 3.49
C GLU A 128 10.58 21.00 3.01
N LYS A 129 10.24 20.87 1.72
CA LYS A 129 9.15 21.63 1.09
C LYS A 129 7.80 21.46 1.81
N THR A 130 7.51 20.25 2.28
CA THR A 130 6.28 19.91 2.96
C THR A 130 6.62 19.29 4.31
N PRO A 131 6.14 19.84 5.44
CA PRO A 131 6.34 19.22 6.74
C PRO A 131 5.83 17.77 6.77
N HIS A 132 6.59 16.87 7.38
CA HIS A 132 6.20 15.47 7.50
C HIS A 132 6.83 14.81 8.73
N LEU A 133 6.12 13.84 9.29
CA LEU A 133 6.59 13.01 10.40
C LEU A 133 7.12 11.70 9.84
N HIS A 134 8.35 11.36 10.18
CA HIS A 134 8.89 10.01 10.10
C HIS A 134 8.75 9.30 11.44
N MET A 135 8.27 8.06 11.41
CA MET A 135 8.16 7.22 12.59
C MET A 135 8.67 5.82 12.29
N VAL A 136 9.54 5.30 13.15
CA VAL A 136 10.02 3.92 13.07
C VAL A 136 9.49 3.14 14.26
N PHE A 137 8.88 1.98 14.00
CA PHE A 137 8.41 1.08 15.06
C PHE A 137 8.69 -0.39 14.76
N VAL A 138 8.80 -1.20 15.80
CA VAL A 138 8.94 -2.67 15.71
C VAL A 138 7.54 -3.29 15.70
N PRO A 139 7.17 -4.09 14.68
CA PRO A 139 5.81 -4.63 14.54
C PRO A 139 5.57 -5.84 15.46
N ILE A 140 5.43 -5.56 16.75
CA ILE A 140 5.15 -6.56 17.81
C ILE A 140 3.64 -6.61 18.03
N THR A 141 3.05 -7.80 17.89
CA THR A 141 1.63 -8.06 18.15
C THR A 141 1.33 -8.07 19.65
N SER A 142 0.06 -7.96 20.04
CA SER A 142 -0.36 -7.98 21.45
C SER A 142 -0.03 -9.28 22.18
N ASP A 143 0.13 -10.38 21.43
CA ASP A 143 0.56 -11.69 21.95
C ASP A 143 2.10 -11.88 21.90
N GLY A 144 2.87 -10.82 21.65
CA GLY A 144 4.33 -10.82 21.74
C GLY A 144 5.06 -11.43 20.54
N ARG A 145 4.43 -11.53 19.37
CA ARG A 145 5.09 -12.01 18.14
C ARG A 145 5.56 -10.86 17.26
N LEU A 146 6.69 -11.04 16.59
CA LEU A 146 7.14 -10.12 15.55
C LEU A 146 6.40 -10.44 14.24
N SER A 147 5.43 -9.60 13.84
CA SER A 147 4.63 -9.84 12.65
C SER A 147 4.13 -8.54 11.99
N ALA A 148 4.86 -8.06 11.00
CA ALA A 148 4.41 -6.95 10.17
C ALA A 148 3.13 -7.27 9.39
N LYS A 149 2.87 -8.56 9.10
CA LYS A 149 1.64 -8.99 8.42
C LYS A 149 0.42 -8.83 9.32
N ASP A 150 0.55 -9.17 10.60
CA ASP A 150 -0.58 -9.11 11.54
C ASP A 150 -0.85 -7.68 12.01
N ILE A 151 0.17 -6.79 11.99
CA ILE A 151 0.02 -5.38 12.35
C ILE A 151 -0.48 -4.55 11.16
N ILE A 152 0.25 -4.55 10.03
CA ILE A 152 -0.05 -3.67 8.87
C ILE A 152 -0.91 -4.38 7.83
N GLY A 153 -0.83 -5.70 7.75
CA GLY A 153 -1.58 -6.49 6.78
C GLY A 153 -1.08 -6.37 5.34
N GLY A 154 -2.01 -6.56 4.41
CA GLY A 154 -1.83 -6.44 2.96
C GLY A 154 -2.43 -5.14 2.40
N LYS A 155 -2.67 -5.12 1.08
CA LYS A 155 -3.20 -3.92 0.38
C LYS A 155 -4.56 -3.47 0.90
N LYS A 156 -5.49 -4.39 1.17
CA LYS A 156 -6.82 -4.08 1.71
C LYS A 156 -6.74 -3.49 3.12
N ASP A 157 -5.85 -4.04 3.95
CA ASP A 157 -5.64 -3.55 5.31
C ASP A 157 -5.02 -2.15 5.32
N CYS A 158 -4.13 -1.84 4.36
CA CYS A 158 -3.61 -0.49 4.17
C CYS A 158 -4.70 0.53 3.82
N VAL A 159 -5.76 0.13 3.09
CA VAL A 159 -6.92 1.00 2.84
C VAL A 159 -7.69 1.26 4.14
N ALA A 160 -7.88 0.22 4.97
CA ALA A 160 -8.51 0.37 6.29
C ALA A 160 -7.70 1.31 7.20
N TRP A 161 -6.37 1.16 7.26
CA TRP A 161 -5.47 2.07 7.97
C TRP A 161 -5.65 3.54 7.54
N GLN A 162 -5.75 3.78 6.23
CA GLN A 162 -5.96 5.12 5.69
C GLN A 162 -7.33 5.69 6.07
N ASN A 163 -8.39 4.86 6.08
CA ASN A 163 -9.73 5.29 6.48
C ASN A 163 -9.74 5.69 7.97
N GLU A 164 -9.25 4.80 8.84
CA GLU A 164 -9.22 5.05 10.29
C GLU A 164 -8.33 6.26 10.64
N PHE A 165 -7.20 6.42 9.94
CA PHE A 165 -6.34 7.59 10.09
C PHE A 165 -7.07 8.87 9.67
N PHE A 166 -7.73 8.87 8.51
CA PHE A 166 -8.52 10.00 8.06
C PHE A 166 -9.63 10.35 9.06
N ASP A 167 -10.40 9.37 9.53
CA ASP A 167 -11.48 9.59 10.48
C ASP A 167 -10.97 10.22 11.79
N CYS A 168 -9.83 9.72 12.30
CA CYS A 168 -9.17 10.27 13.48
C CYS A 168 -8.70 11.72 13.26
N MET A 169 -8.04 11.98 12.12
CA MET A 169 -7.46 13.29 11.85
C MET A 169 -8.51 14.33 11.47
N SER A 170 -9.51 13.97 10.67
CA SER A 170 -10.58 14.88 10.24
C SER A 170 -11.48 15.34 11.38
N ALA A 171 -11.59 14.57 12.46
CA ALA A 171 -12.28 14.99 13.68
C ALA A 171 -11.61 16.21 14.35
N ARG A 172 -10.30 16.40 14.20
CA ARG A 172 -9.54 17.54 14.73
C ARG A 172 -9.23 18.59 13.67
N PHE A 173 -9.11 18.18 12.42
CA PHE A 173 -8.76 19.00 11.25
C PHE A 173 -9.80 18.80 10.14
N PRO A 174 -10.98 19.43 10.23
CA PRO A 174 -12.09 19.21 9.30
C PRO A 174 -11.80 19.58 7.84
N GLU A 175 -10.76 20.38 7.61
CA GLU A 175 -10.30 20.75 6.27
C GLU A 175 -9.54 19.65 5.54
N LEU A 176 -9.27 18.51 6.19
CA LEU A 176 -8.64 17.34 5.56
C LEU A 176 -9.65 16.61 4.68
N SER A 177 -9.16 16.07 3.58
CA SER A 177 -9.90 15.22 2.65
C SER A 177 -9.37 13.79 2.67
N ARG A 178 -10.27 12.82 2.47
CA ARG A 178 -9.86 11.43 2.22
C ARG A 178 -9.41 11.31 0.77
N GLY A 179 -8.14 10.96 0.56
CA GLY A 179 -7.63 10.68 -0.77
C GLY A 179 -8.39 9.53 -1.45
N ARG A 180 -8.51 9.58 -2.78
CA ARG A 180 -9.12 8.52 -3.58
C ARG A 180 -8.24 7.27 -3.57
N SER A 181 -8.87 6.10 -3.52
CA SER A 181 -8.15 4.84 -3.55
C SER A 181 -7.51 4.57 -4.93
N VAL A 182 -6.50 3.70 -4.96
CA VAL A 182 -5.91 3.22 -6.23
C VAL A 182 -6.96 2.53 -7.11
N GLU A 183 -7.95 1.87 -6.50
CA GLU A 183 -9.05 1.22 -7.20
C GLU A 183 -9.96 2.24 -7.91
N GLU A 184 -10.18 3.42 -7.31
CA GLU A 184 -10.97 4.50 -7.91
C GLU A 184 -10.21 5.30 -8.96
N THR A 185 -8.91 5.48 -8.78
CA THR A 185 -8.09 6.33 -9.66
C THR A 185 -7.40 5.56 -10.77
N GLY A 186 -7.23 4.24 -10.62
CA GLY A 186 -6.43 3.42 -11.52
C GLY A 186 -4.92 3.75 -11.50
N HIS A 187 -4.49 4.72 -10.69
CA HIS A 187 -3.09 5.14 -10.62
C HIS A 187 -2.24 4.09 -9.92
N LYS A 188 -1.26 3.55 -10.64
CA LYS A 188 -0.23 2.68 -10.04
C LYS A 188 0.78 3.53 -9.28
N HIS A 189 1.35 2.95 -8.22
CA HIS A 189 2.47 3.57 -7.50
C HIS A 189 3.64 3.79 -8.47
N ILE A 190 4.07 5.04 -8.58
CA ILE A 190 5.28 5.41 -9.32
C ILE A 190 6.43 5.42 -8.33
N GLU A 191 7.49 4.67 -8.65
CA GLU A 191 8.72 4.68 -7.84
C GLU A 191 9.26 6.12 -7.70
N MET A 192 9.67 6.49 -6.48
CA MET A 192 10.21 7.83 -6.21
C MET A 192 11.40 8.20 -7.11
N SER A 193 12.18 7.21 -7.53
CA SER A 193 13.26 7.37 -8.49
C SER A 193 12.76 7.88 -9.84
N GLU A 194 11.65 7.35 -10.34
CA GLU A 194 11.03 7.75 -11.61
C GLU A 194 10.36 9.13 -11.51
N LEU A 195 9.68 9.39 -10.38
CA LEU A 195 9.11 10.72 -10.12
C LEU A 195 10.20 11.80 -10.07
N ARG A 196 11.35 11.53 -9.45
CA ARG A 196 12.49 12.44 -9.42
C ARG A 196 13.07 12.69 -10.82
N LYS A 197 13.19 11.65 -11.67
CA LYS A 197 13.63 11.80 -13.05
C LYS A 197 12.67 12.69 -13.85
N SER A 198 11.35 12.46 -13.72
CA SER A 198 10.32 13.27 -14.36
C SER A 198 10.37 14.73 -13.90
N ASN A 199 10.48 14.99 -12.60
CA ASN A 199 10.59 16.34 -12.05
C ASN A 199 11.86 17.05 -12.51
N LYS A 200 13.00 16.34 -12.58
CA LYS A 200 14.25 16.87 -13.12
C LYS A 200 14.11 17.24 -14.58
N MET A 201 13.49 16.38 -15.38
CA MET A 201 13.22 16.66 -16.80
C MET A 201 12.35 17.90 -16.98
N ASN A 202 11.24 18.00 -16.23
CA ASN A 202 10.37 19.17 -16.26
C ASN A 202 11.11 20.45 -15.85
N GLY A 203 11.98 20.39 -14.86
CA GLY A 203 12.86 21.50 -14.46
C GLY A 203 13.77 21.97 -15.61
N ILE A 204 14.41 21.02 -16.31
CA ILE A 204 15.29 21.34 -17.46
C ILE A 204 14.47 21.93 -18.62
N VAL A 205 13.28 21.40 -18.91
CA VAL A 205 12.38 21.93 -19.95
C VAL A 205 11.98 23.37 -19.62
N ASN A 206 11.56 23.66 -18.41
CA ASN A 206 11.22 25.01 -17.95
C ASN A 206 12.41 25.99 -18.06
N GLU A 207 13.63 25.52 -17.78
CA GLU A 207 14.84 26.34 -17.95
C GLU A 207 15.18 26.58 -19.43
N LEU A 208 14.92 25.59 -20.32
CA LEU A 208 15.06 25.77 -21.76
C LEU A 208 14.09 26.84 -22.26
N GLU A 209 12.82 26.78 -21.89
CA GLU A 209 11.81 27.78 -22.24
C GLU A 209 12.23 29.19 -21.81
N LYS A 210 12.58 29.36 -20.53
CA LYS A 210 13.07 30.63 -19.98
C LYS A 210 14.32 31.14 -20.71
N SER A 211 15.24 30.23 -21.12
CA SER A 211 16.45 30.62 -21.85
C SER A 211 16.13 31.07 -23.29
N ILE A 212 15.15 30.45 -23.91
CA ILE A 212 14.68 30.86 -25.26
C ILE A 212 14.02 32.24 -25.16
N ASP A 213 13.10 32.43 -24.22
CA ASP A 213 12.35 33.68 -24.05
C ASP A 213 13.27 34.88 -23.70
N SER A 214 14.36 34.62 -22.95
CA SER A 214 15.33 35.63 -22.58
C SER A 214 16.41 35.88 -23.61
N THR A 215 16.35 35.27 -24.79
CA THR A 215 17.36 35.42 -25.84
C THR A 215 17.16 36.72 -26.60
N HIS A 216 18.21 37.55 -26.67
CA HIS A 216 18.25 38.77 -27.47
C HIS A 216 19.63 38.90 -28.19
N PRO A 217 19.79 39.78 -29.19
CA PRO A 217 20.99 39.81 -30.05
C PRO A 217 22.32 39.90 -29.30
N LEU A 218 22.36 40.54 -28.14
CA LEU A 218 23.59 40.74 -27.35
C LEU A 218 24.01 39.52 -26.53
N ASN A 219 23.08 38.59 -26.24
CA ASN A 219 23.37 37.42 -25.40
C ASN A 219 23.35 36.06 -26.12
N VAL A 220 23.13 36.05 -27.45
CA VAL A 220 23.02 34.82 -28.26
C VAL A 220 24.15 33.81 -27.98
N PRO A 221 25.45 34.17 -27.94
CA PRO A 221 26.50 33.18 -27.70
C PRO A 221 26.41 32.51 -26.35
N ALA A 222 26.08 33.27 -25.30
CA ALA A 222 25.94 32.75 -23.92
C ALA A 222 24.71 31.83 -23.82
N GLN A 223 23.57 32.24 -24.38
CA GLN A 223 22.34 31.44 -24.39
C GLN A 223 22.53 30.16 -25.21
N LYS A 224 23.21 30.21 -26.36
CA LYS A 224 23.51 29.02 -27.17
C LYS A 224 24.35 28.00 -26.38
N LYS A 225 25.30 28.44 -25.57
CA LYS A 225 26.09 27.57 -24.69
C LYS A 225 25.22 26.95 -23.58
N LYS A 226 24.34 27.74 -22.96
CA LYS A 226 23.41 27.29 -21.93
C LYS A 226 22.41 26.25 -22.50
N LEU A 227 21.80 26.55 -23.64
CA LEU A 227 20.86 25.65 -24.30
C LEU A 227 21.51 24.31 -24.67
N ARG A 228 22.74 24.30 -25.19
CA ARG A 228 23.48 23.07 -25.49
C ARG A 228 23.70 22.24 -24.23
N LYS A 229 24.06 22.85 -23.10
CA LYS A 229 24.26 22.15 -21.84
C LYS A 229 22.96 21.52 -21.35
N LEU A 230 21.86 22.27 -21.33
CA LEU A 230 20.56 21.78 -20.92
C LEU A 230 20.06 20.63 -21.81
N THR A 231 20.28 20.73 -23.14
CA THR A 231 19.93 19.65 -24.08
C THR A 231 20.77 18.39 -23.82
N GLN A 232 22.06 18.53 -23.51
CA GLN A 232 22.90 17.38 -23.16
C GLN A 232 22.47 16.70 -21.85
N GLU A 233 21.95 17.45 -20.88
CA GLU A 233 21.42 16.91 -19.63
C GLU A 233 20.03 16.25 -19.83
N LEU A 234 19.21 16.78 -20.75
CA LEU A 234 17.88 16.27 -21.05
C LEU A 234 17.91 14.94 -21.80
N TYR A 235 18.84 14.76 -22.74
CA TYR A 235 18.88 13.60 -23.63
C TYR A 235 18.93 12.24 -22.89
N PRO A 236 19.82 12.02 -21.91
CA PRO A 236 19.85 10.74 -21.17
C PRO A 236 18.57 10.51 -20.34
N LEU A 237 17.98 11.57 -19.77
CA LEU A 237 16.73 11.47 -19.03
C LEU A 237 15.55 11.06 -19.92
N GLY A 238 15.47 11.62 -21.12
CA GLY A 238 14.45 11.23 -22.11
C GLY A 238 14.57 9.78 -22.53
N ARG A 239 15.80 9.30 -22.77
CA ARG A 239 16.07 7.91 -23.13
C ARG A 239 15.73 6.93 -22.00
N ASP A 240 16.04 7.27 -20.75
CA ASP A 240 15.68 6.46 -19.59
C ASP A 240 14.16 6.33 -19.45
N ILE A 241 13.43 7.43 -19.72
CA ILE A 241 11.96 7.42 -19.66
C ILE A 241 11.38 6.56 -20.79
N GLU A 242 11.90 6.64 -22.02
CA GLU A 242 11.46 5.78 -23.13
C GLU A 242 11.60 4.30 -22.79
N ILE A 243 12.74 3.89 -22.23
CA ILE A 243 12.97 2.51 -21.79
C ILE A 243 11.97 2.11 -20.68
N THR A 244 11.74 2.99 -19.72
CA THR A 244 10.81 2.74 -18.63
C THR A 244 9.37 2.59 -19.15
N VAL A 245 8.94 3.46 -20.07
CA VAL A 245 7.61 3.38 -20.69
C VAL A 245 7.45 2.09 -21.48
N ALA A 246 8.45 1.70 -22.27
CA ALA A 246 8.43 0.45 -23.02
C ALA A 246 8.30 -0.79 -22.09
N ASN A 247 9.04 -0.81 -20.99
CA ASN A 247 8.95 -1.88 -20.00
C ASN A 247 7.58 -1.93 -19.31
N ILE A 248 6.99 -0.78 -19.00
CA ILE A 248 5.64 -0.70 -18.40
C ILE A 248 4.58 -1.20 -19.39
N GLN A 249 4.69 -0.83 -20.67
CA GLN A 249 3.77 -1.29 -21.71
C GLN A 249 3.83 -2.79 -21.89
N GLU A 250 5.03 -3.38 -21.89
CA GLU A 250 5.21 -4.83 -22.00
C GLU A 250 4.62 -5.56 -20.77
N GLN A 251 4.88 -5.06 -19.55
CA GLN A 251 4.29 -5.61 -18.34
C GLN A 251 2.75 -5.52 -18.33
N ALA A 252 2.19 -4.42 -18.86
CA ALA A 252 0.74 -4.25 -18.99
C ALA A 252 0.17 -5.29 -19.96
N ARG A 253 0.80 -5.49 -21.13
CA ARG A 253 0.43 -6.51 -22.13
C ARG A 253 0.42 -7.91 -21.52
N GLU A 254 1.51 -8.30 -20.81
CA GLU A 254 1.58 -9.60 -20.12
C GLU A 254 0.50 -9.76 -19.05
N ALA A 255 0.15 -8.67 -18.33
CA ALA A 255 -0.90 -8.72 -17.32
C ALA A 255 -2.28 -8.91 -17.97
N GLU A 256 -2.56 -8.26 -19.09
CA GLU A 256 -3.79 -8.43 -19.87
C GLU A 256 -3.92 -9.85 -20.42
N GLU A 257 -2.84 -10.43 -20.96
CA GLU A 257 -2.83 -11.81 -21.44
C GLU A 257 -3.11 -12.82 -20.30
N ARG A 258 -2.50 -12.62 -19.11
CA ARG A 258 -2.77 -13.44 -17.92
C ARG A 258 -4.23 -13.29 -17.44
N ALA A 259 -4.76 -12.08 -17.46
CA ALA A 259 -6.16 -11.84 -17.08
C ALA A 259 -7.13 -12.51 -18.06
N ALA A 260 -6.87 -12.42 -19.36
CA ALA A 260 -7.67 -13.09 -20.38
C ALA A 260 -7.65 -14.62 -20.24
N ALA A 261 -6.49 -15.21 -19.99
CA ALA A 261 -6.34 -16.63 -19.73
C ALA A 261 -7.09 -17.09 -18.46
N ALA A 262 -7.01 -16.31 -17.38
CA ALA A 262 -7.75 -16.57 -16.14
C ALA A 262 -9.28 -16.50 -16.37
N MET A 263 -9.74 -15.55 -17.16
CA MET A 263 -11.15 -15.39 -17.50
C MET A 263 -11.69 -16.58 -18.32
N GLN A 264 -10.88 -17.09 -19.28
CA GLN A 264 -11.23 -18.31 -20.02
C GLN A 264 -11.33 -19.53 -19.11
N ASN A 265 -10.42 -19.68 -18.15
CA ASN A 265 -10.47 -20.79 -17.20
C ASN A 265 -11.71 -20.73 -16.32
N LEU A 266 -12.07 -19.55 -15.80
CA LEU A 266 -13.30 -19.34 -15.03
C LEU A 266 -14.56 -19.66 -15.86
N SER A 267 -14.61 -19.29 -17.15
CA SER A 267 -15.71 -19.65 -18.04
C SER A 267 -15.85 -21.16 -18.22
N ARG A 268 -14.73 -21.87 -18.41
CA ARG A 268 -14.73 -23.34 -18.51
C ARG A 268 -15.19 -24.03 -17.22
N GLU A 269 -14.75 -23.52 -16.08
CA GLU A 269 -15.19 -24.03 -14.77
C GLU A 269 -16.70 -23.82 -14.57
N ALA A 270 -17.23 -22.67 -14.94
CA ALA A 270 -18.66 -22.37 -14.85
C ALA A 270 -19.49 -23.31 -15.78
N GLU A 271 -19.02 -23.54 -17.02
CA GLU A 271 -19.67 -24.50 -17.96
C GLU A 271 -19.65 -25.92 -17.39
N MET A 272 -18.55 -26.35 -16.78
CA MET A 272 -18.43 -27.66 -16.16
C MET A 272 -19.36 -27.81 -14.94
N GLN A 273 -19.44 -26.80 -14.10
CA GLN A 273 -20.40 -26.78 -12.97
C GLN A 273 -21.85 -26.88 -13.45
N PHE A 274 -22.21 -26.12 -14.46
CA PHE A 274 -23.56 -26.19 -15.04
C PHE A 274 -23.89 -27.58 -15.59
N ALA A 275 -22.95 -28.24 -16.29
CA ALA A 275 -23.12 -29.60 -16.78
C ALA A 275 -23.26 -30.64 -15.66
N ILE A 276 -22.52 -30.49 -14.55
CA ILE A 276 -22.61 -31.34 -13.36
C ILE A 276 -23.99 -31.17 -12.70
N GLU A 277 -24.46 -29.93 -12.53
CA GLU A 277 -25.78 -29.67 -11.95
C GLU A 277 -26.91 -30.24 -12.78
N ALA A 278 -26.85 -30.11 -14.11
CA ALA A 278 -27.84 -30.71 -15.02
C ALA A 278 -27.87 -32.22 -14.90
N LYS A 279 -26.70 -32.87 -14.83
CA LYS A 279 -26.59 -34.32 -14.65
C LYS A 279 -27.10 -34.78 -13.28
N LEU A 280 -26.81 -34.03 -12.23
CA LEU A 280 -27.30 -34.31 -10.87
C LEU A 280 -28.83 -34.21 -10.79
N LYS A 281 -29.42 -33.23 -11.48
CA LYS A 281 -30.87 -33.07 -11.58
C LYS A 281 -31.51 -34.27 -12.27
N SER A 282 -30.97 -34.73 -13.43
CA SER A 282 -31.44 -35.92 -14.14
C SER A 282 -31.39 -37.19 -13.28
N VAL A 283 -30.28 -37.41 -12.55
CA VAL A 283 -30.13 -38.56 -11.64
C VAL A 283 -31.15 -38.51 -10.50
N ARG A 284 -31.41 -37.33 -9.93
CA ARG A 284 -32.46 -37.18 -8.90
C ARG A 284 -33.87 -37.50 -9.43
N GLU A 285 -34.19 -37.03 -10.62
CA GLU A 285 -35.47 -37.33 -11.26
C GLU A 285 -35.67 -38.82 -11.51
N GLN A 286 -34.60 -39.51 -11.99
CA GLN A 286 -34.62 -40.95 -12.17
C GLN A 286 -34.81 -41.72 -10.85
N ALA A 287 -34.08 -41.32 -9.81
CA ALA A 287 -34.20 -41.93 -8.49
C ALA A 287 -35.61 -41.75 -7.87
N GLU A 288 -36.27 -40.62 -8.10
CA GLU A 288 -37.64 -40.43 -7.63
C GLU A 288 -38.64 -41.28 -8.40
N VAL A 289 -38.42 -41.52 -9.69
CA VAL A 289 -39.25 -42.49 -10.49
C VAL A 289 -39.10 -43.92 -9.97
N GLU A 290 -37.86 -44.39 -9.82
CA GLU A 290 -37.58 -45.72 -9.27
C GLU A 290 -38.16 -45.91 -7.85
N LYS A 291 -38.07 -44.91 -7.01
CA LYS A 291 -38.64 -44.94 -5.67
C LYS A 291 -40.16 -45.04 -5.68
N ARG A 292 -40.85 -44.40 -6.65
CA ARG A 292 -42.31 -44.56 -6.84
C ARG A 292 -42.67 -45.98 -7.27
N GLU A 293 -41.95 -46.53 -8.25
CA GLU A 293 -42.17 -47.89 -8.73
C GLU A 293 -41.98 -48.93 -7.62
N ILE A 294 -40.92 -48.79 -6.80
CA ILE A 294 -40.67 -49.66 -5.65
C ILE A 294 -41.81 -49.54 -4.63
N LYS A 295 -42.30 -48.32 -4.35
CA LYS A 295 -43.40 -48.11 -3.42
C LYS A 295 -44.71 -48.71 -3.91
N GLU A 296 -45.00 -48.59 -5.20
CA GLU A 296 -46.18 -49.19 -5.81
C GLU A 296 -46.12 -50.72 -5.79
N LYS A 297 -44.96 -51.34 -6.12
CA LYS A 297 -44.75 -52.78 -5.99
C LYS A 297 -44.94 -53.28 -4.56
N ALA A 298 -44.34 -52.57 -3.59
CA ALA A 298 -44.50 -52.95 -2.19
C ALA A 298 -45.97 -52.82 -1.69
N SER A 299 -46.69 -51.80 -2.15
CA SER A 299 -48.14 -51.68 -1.85
C SER A 299 -48.95 -52.83 -2.43
N TYR A 300 -48.72 -53.22 -3.71
CA TYR A 300 -49.36 -54.34 -4.33
C TYR A 300 -49.05 -55.65 -3.63
N GLU A 301 -47.85 -55.95 -3.30
CA GLU A 301 -47.47 -57.16 -2.55
C GLU A 301 -48.10 -57.21 -1.16
N LYS A 302 -48.22 -56.08 -0.48
CA LYS A 302 -48.90 -55.99 0.82
C LYS A 302 -50.41 -56.32 0.70
N GLU A 303 -51.09 -55.73 -0.26
CA GLU A 303 -52.50 -56.00 -0.51
C GLU A 303 -52.75 -57.49 -0.88
N HIS A 304 -51.83 -58.05 -1.69
CA HIS A 304 -51.91 -59.44 -2.06
C HIS A 304 -51.69 -60.38 -0.85
N LEU A 305 -50.75 -60.09 0.03
CA LEU A 305 -50.53 -60.82 1.30
C LEU A 305 -51.72 -60.71 2.26
N GLU A 306 -52.33 -59.53 2.34
CA GLU A 306 -53.53 -59.31 3.18
C GLU A 306 -54.70 -60.08 2.64
N ALA A 307 -54.92 -60.14 1.32
CA ALA A 307 -55.95 -60.91 0.67
C ALA A 307 -55.77 -62.46 0.83
N MET A 308 -54.52 -62.94 0.75
CA MET A 308 -54.17 -64.35 1.04
C MET A 308 -54.40 -64.68 2.52
N ASN A 309 -54.03 -63.87 3.47
CA ASN A 309 -54.24 -64.06 4.87
C ASN A 309 -55.78 -64.09 5.22
N CYS A 310 -56.59 -63.26 4.53
CA CYS A 310 -58.00 -63.22 4.69
C CYS A 310 -58.65 -64.54 4.20
N ARG A 311 -58.16 -65.07 3.08
CA ARG A 311 -58.62 -66.39 2.53
C ARG A 311 -58.26 -67.57 3.48
N LEU A 312 -57.07 -67.58 4.10
CA LEU A 312 -56.66 -68.61 5.05
C LEU A 312 -57.48 -68.54 6.33
N LYS A 313 -57.93 -67.37 6.79
CA LYS A 313 -58.84 -67.24 7.97
C LYS A 313 -60.29 -67.67 7.72
N ILE A 314 -60.71 -67.75 6.50
CA ILE A 314 -62.09 -68.23 6.15
C ILE A 314 -62.12 -69.75 6.01
N CYS A 315 -61.00 -70.45 5.85
CA CYS A 315 -60.89 -71.91 5.70
C CYS A 315 -60.54 -72.64 7.02
N THR A 316 -60.41 -71.93 8.12
CA THR A 316 -60.28 -72.47 9.50
C THR A 316 -61.57 -72.20 10.27
#